data_fc78dbe4559b6bf7f1f5a56c3708df32
#
_entry.id   fc78dbe4559b6bf7f1f5a56c3708df32
#
_cell.length_a   1.000
_cell.length_b   1.000
_cell.length_c   1.000
_cell.angle_alpha   90.00
_cell.angle_beta   90.00
_cell.angle_gamma   90.00
#
_symmetry.space_group_name_H-M   'P 1'
#
loop_
_entity.id
_entity.type
_entity.pdbx_description
1 polymer ?
#
loop_
_entity_poly.entity_id
_entity_poly.type
_entity_poly.pdbx_seq_one_letter_code
_entity_poly.pdbx_strand_id
1 'polypeptide(L)'
;MSYYFFLGNTMLPVPPPRMNTKINGKNKTINLINEGEVNLIKTPGLTEISFDFLLPNSRYPFANYDVGAISSRIGGSLGNAFSFKKAAPFLDSLKASKETQNPVRFIVTRMGFDYSQLWNTNMLCTVENYTIGEDARNGNDLNISIVLKQYKFFGTKEVEVTKNEDGTETLRVKEPRYTPTTQVPAMMKITNQLSVLEACKGVIDGNLDWRAVANASGVTNPLEKNIKGQVLKLV
;
A
#
# COMPACT_ATOMS: atom_id res chain seq x y z
N MET A 1 -10.68 -23.50 9.11
CA MET A 1 -10.34 -22.20 8.47
C MET A 1 -11.52 -21.27 8.56
N SER A 2 -11.30 -20.02 8.97
CA SER A 2 -12.35 -19.00 9.05
C SER A 2 -11.88 -17.71 8.40
N TYR A 3 -12.77 -17.11 7.62
CA TYR A 3 -12.55 -15.81 6.99
C TYR A 3 -13.53 -14.81 7.57
N TYR A 4 -13.02 -13.65 7.96
CA TYR A 4 -13.81 -12.53 8.45
C TYR A 4 -13.56 -11.32 7.58
N PHE A 5 -14.62 -10.79 7.00
CA PHE A 5 -14.57 -9.63 6.11
C PHE A 5 -15.24 -8.44 6.78
N PHE A 6 -14.53 -7.33 6.82
CA PHE A 6 -15.04 -6.07 7.36
C PHE A 6 -14.99 -4.99 6.27
N LEU A 7 -16.08 -4.29 6.12
CA LEU A 7 -16.17 -3.10 5.28
C LEU A 7 -16.57 -1.91 6.18
N GLY A 8 -15.62 -1.02 6.42
CA GLY A 8 -15.74 -0.01 7.46
C GLY A 8 -15.88 -0.64 8.84
N ASN A 9 -16.92 -0.24 9.55
CA ASN A 9 -17.23 -0.75 10.90
C ASN A 9 -18.17 -1.97 10.89
N THR A 10 -18.46 -2.52 9.72
CA THR A 10 -19.44 -3.59 9.61
C THR A 10 -18.80 -4.86 9.09
N MET A 11 -19.01 -5.96 9.81
CA MET A 11 -18.60 -7.30 9.37
C MET A 11 -19.65 -7.85 8.39
N LEU A 12 -19.17 -8.49 7.33
CA LEU A 12 -20.06 -9.20 6.40
C LEU A 12 -20.58 -10.47 7.08
N PRO A 13 -21.90 -10.67 7.11
CA PRO A 13 -22.50 -11.82 7.81
C PRO A 13 -22.15 -13.16 7.15
N VAL A 14 -22.05 -13.18 5.83
CA VAL A 14 -21.64 -14.35 5.06
C VAL A 14 -20.34 -14.03 4.35
N PRO A 15 -19.24 -14.77 4.62
CA PRO A 15 -17.99 -14.57 3.92
C PRO A 15 -18.17 -14.80 2.41
N PRO A 16 -17.59 -13.95 1.57
CA PRO A 16 -17.55 -14.16 0.13
C PRO A 16 -16.95 -15.52 -0.22
N PRO A 17 -17.57 -16.30 -1.13
CA PRO A 17 -17.03 -17.59 -1.55
C PRO A 17 -15.73 -17.43 -2.36
N ARG A 18 -15.58 -16.28 -3.00
CA ARG A 18 -14.42 -15.94 -3.81
C ARG A 18 -14.12 -14.46 -3.71
N MET A 19 -12.83 -14.11 -3.61
CA MET A 19 -12.34 -12.75 -3.67
C MET A 19 -11.16 -12.71 -4.64
N ASN A 20 -11.20 -11.78 -5.59
CA ASN A 20 -10.12 -11.54 -6.52
C ASN A 20 -9.40 -10.23 -6.14
N THR A 21 -8.09 -10.30 -6.00
CA THR A 21 -7.24 -9.13 -5.78
C THR A 21 -6.38 -8.94 -7.03
N LYS A 22 -6.53 -7.81 -7.70
CA LYS A 22 -5.78 -7.45 -8.90
C LYS A 22 -4.82 -6.32 -8.59
N ILE A 23 -3.53 -6.58 -8.79
CA ILE A 23 -2.47 -5.59 -8.64
C ILE A 23 -2.03 -5.18 -10.05
N ASN A 24 -2.32 -3.93 -10.42
CA ASN A 24 -2.07 -3.44 -11.76
C ASN A 24 -0.62 -2.96 -11.91
N GLY A 25 0.11 -3.50 -12.87
CA GLY A 25 1.40 -2.97 -13.31
C GLY A 25 1.23 -1.73 -14.19
N LYS A 26 2.18 -0.80 -14.12
CA LYS A 26 2.24 0.42 -14.96
C LYS A 26 3.52 0.47 -15.80
N ASN A 27 4.23 -0.65 -15.92
CA ASN A 27 5.43 -0.74 -16.72
C ASN A 27 5.16 -0.36 -18.17
N LYS A 28 6.16 0.17 -18.83
CA LYS A 28 6.08 0.57 -20.26
C LYS A 28 7.25 -0.01 -21.01
N THR A 29 6.95 -0.75 -22.06
CA THR A 29 7.96 -1.26 -22.99
C THR A 29 8.27 -0.21 -24.06
N ILE A 30 9.54 0.01 -24.34
CA ILE A 30 10.04 0.88 -25.40
C ILE A 30 11.09 0.16 -26.21
N ASN A 31 11.15 0.45 -27.53
CA ASN A 31 12.22 -0.02 -28.40
C ASN A 31 13.32 1.03 -28.46
N LEU A 32 14.54 0.62 -28.13
CA LEU A 32 15.75 1.42 -28.29
C LEU A 32 16.46 1.07 -29.60
N ILE A 33 17.05 2.09 -30.23
CA ILE A 33 17.84 1.91 -31.44
C ILE A 33 19.11 1.13 -31.05
N ASN A 34 19.36 0.02 -31.72
CA ASN A 34 20.50 -0.91 -31.52
C ASN A 34 20.49 -1.75 -30.23
N GLU A 35 19.58 -1.55 -29.29
CA GLU A 35 19.51 -2.32 -28.04
C GLU A 35 18.26 -3.20 -27.96
N GLY A 36 17.29 -2.98 -28.86
CA GLY A 36 16.05 -3.75 -28.88
C GLY A 36 15.01 -3.25 -27.89
N GLU A 37 14.19 -4.18 -27.40
CA GLU A 37 13.05 -3.89 -26.55
C GLU A 37 13.46 -3.86 -25.08
N VAL A 38 13.15 -2.74 -24.38
CA VAL A 38 13.46 -2.53 -22.97
C VAL A 38 12.16 -2.25 -22.18
N ASN A 39 12.01 -2.90 -21.04
CA ASN A 39 10.87 -2.72 -20.16
C ASN A 39 11.21 -1.70 -19.04
N LEU A 40 10.59 -0.53 -19.11
CA LEU A 40 10.69 0.49 -18.06
C LEU A 40 9.79 0.11 -16.89
N ILE A 41 10.41 -0.19 -15.77
CA ILE A 41 9.72 -0.51 -14.53
C ILE A 41 9.17 0.78 -13.92
N LYS A 42 7.85 0.82 -13.71
CA LYS A 42 7.15 1.93 -13.06
C LYS A 42 6.50 1.49 -11.77
N THR A 43 6.19 2.45 -10.91
CA THR A 43 5.41 2.19 -9.69
C THR A 43 4.10 1.48 -10.01
N PRO A 44 3.71 0.46 -9.23
CA PRO A 44 2.47 -0.27 -9.46
C PRO A 44 1.26 0.67 -9.37
N GLY A 45 0.23 0.36 -10.13
CA GLY A 45 -1.07 1.01 -10.06
C GLY A 45 -1.79 0.69 -8.75
N LEU A 46 -3.00 1.24 -8.62
CA LEU A 46 -3.84 0.95 -7.47
C LEU A 46 -4.34 -0.50 -7.54
N THR A 47 -4.41 -1.13 -6.37
CA THR A 47 -4.97 -2.47 -6.21
C THR A 47 -6.49 -2.43 -6.34
N GLU A 48 -7.06 -3.37 -7.08
CA GLU A 48 -8.50 -3.59 -7.19
C GLU A 48 -8.87 -4.90 -6.50
N ILE A 49 -9.97 -4.88 -5.77
CA ILE A 49 -10.54 -6.07 -5.11
C ILE A 49 -11.98 -6.22 -5.56
N SER A 50 -12.33 -7.40 -6.05
CA SER A 50 -13.70 -7.72 -6.46
C SER A 50 -14.17 -9.00 -5.79
N PHE A 51 -15.40 -9.00 -5.31
CA PHE A 51 -16.04 -10.17 -4.70
C PHE A 51 -17.57 -10.02 -4.70
N ASP A 52 -18.22 -11.18 -4.59
CA ASP A 52 -19.65 -11.28 -4.45
C ASP A 52 -19.97 -11.80 -3.03
N PHE A 53 -20.97 -11.25 -2.39
CA PHE A 53 -21.38 -11.65 -1.06
C PHE A 53 -22.89 -11.61 -0.87
N LEU A 54 -23.38 -12.48 0.01
CA LEU A 54 -24.78 -12.57 0.36
C LEU A 54 -25.09 -11.67 1.56
N LEU A 55 -26.14 -10.87 1.43
CA LEU A 55 -26.76 -10.13 2.54
C LEU A 55 -28.09 -10.78 2.90
N PRO A 56 -28.13 -11.56 3.97
CA PRO A 56 -29.34 -12.25 4.39
C PRO A 56 -30.32 -11.27 5.06
N ASN A 57 -31.59 -11.39 4.74
CA ASN A 57 -32.69 -10.73 5.45
C ASN A 57 -33.32 -11.64 6.54
N SER A 58 -32.86 -12.89 6.59
CA SER A 58 -33.23 -13.87 7.63
C SER A 58 -32.00 -14.37 8.37
N ARG A 59 -32.14 -14.80 9.61
CA ARG A 59 -31.02 -15.32 10.37
C ARG A 59 -30.70 -16.76 9.95
N TYR A 60 -29.48 -16.98 9.46
CA TYR A 60 -28.98 -18.29 9.07
C TYR A 60 -27.93 -18.81 10.05
N PRO A 61 -27.94 -20.13 10.34
CA PRO A 61 -26.97 -20.73 11.25
C PRO A 61 -25.53 -20.74 10.74
N PHE A 62 -25.32 -20.60 9.42
CA PHE A 62 -24.00 -20.55 8.79
C PHE A 62 -23.42 -19.14 8.71
N ALA A 63 -24.21 -18.13 9.04
CA ALA A 63 -23.73 -16.74 8.99
C ALA A 63 -23.04 -16.36 10.31
N ASN A 64 -22.00 -15.55 10.18
CA ASN A 64 -21.19 -15.12 11.32
C ASN A 64 -21.86 -13.96 12.05
N TYR A 65 -22.61 -14.28 13.10
CA TYR A 65 -23.23 -13.28 13.98
C TYR A 65 -22.62 -13.29 15.39
N ASP A 66 -21.73 -14.23 15.68
CA ASP A 66 -21.26 -14.49 17.04
C ASP A 66 -19.97 -13.74 17.38
N VAL A 67 -20.06 -12.94 18.41
CA VAL A 67 -18.98 -12.07 18.92
C VAL A 67 -18.02 -12.82 19.84
N GLY A 68 -18.48 -13.88 20.51
CA GLY A 68 -17.80 -14.49 21.63
C GLY A 68 -16.40 -15.00 21.34
N ALA A 69 -16.19 -15.56 20.15
CA ALA A 69 -14.91 -16.15 19.77
C ALA A 69 -13.90 -15.12 19.18
N ILE A 70 -14.40 -13.99 18.69
CA ILE A 70 -13.56 -12.98 18.01
C ILE A 70 -13.21 -11.83 18.95
N SER A 71 -14.13 -11.37 19.80
CA SER A 71 -13.88 -10.23 20.71
C SER A 71 -12.80 -10.53 21.75
N SER A 72 -12.72 -11.76 22.23
CA SER A 72 -11.68 -12.18 23.17
C SER A 72 -10.26 -12.20 22.56
N ARG A 73 -10.16 -12.18 21.22
CA ARG A 73 -8.88 -12.27 20.50
C ARG A 73 -8.44 -10.98 19.81
N ILE A 74 -9.37 -10.07 19.52
CA ILE A 74 -9.06 -8.80 18.85
C ILE A 74 -8.97 -7.62 19.86
N GLY A 75 -9.28 -7.88 21.13
CA GLY A 75 -9.03 -6.91 22.23
C GLY A 75 -9.78 -5.59 22.10
N GLY A 76 -11.03 -5.58 21.65
CA GLY A 76 -11.79 -4.36 21.50
C GLY A 76 -13.30 -4.52 21.75
N SER A 77 -13.95 -3.46 22.21
CA SER A 77 -15.41 -3.40 22.38
C SER A 77 -16.12 -3.30 21.03
N LEU A 78 -16.34 -4.45 20.38
CA LEU A 78 -17.02 -4.54 19.08
C LEU A 78 -18.51 -4.96 19.21
N GLY A 79 -19.11 -4.77 20.37
CA GLY A 79 -20.42 -5.32 20.73
C GLY A 79 -21.56 -5.11 19.72
N ASN A 80 -21.59 -3.98 19.01
CA ASN A 80 -22.65 -3.68 18.04
C ASN A 80 -22.36 -4.12 16.60
N ALA A 81 -21.10 -4.45 16.27
CA ALA A 81 -20.72 -4.85 14.93
C ALA A 81 -21.22 -6.26 14.54
N PHE A 82 -21.58 -7.05 15.52
CA PHE A 82 -21.85 -8.49 15.39
C PHE A 82 -23.31 -8.90 15.66
N SER A 83 -24.21 -7.96 15.96
CA SER A 83 -25.63 -8.29 16.02
C SER A 83 -26.18 -8.54 14.63
N PHE A 84 -27.17 -9.46 14.51
CA PHE A 84 -27.86 -9.67 13.25
C PHE A 84 -28.43 -8.35 12.73
N LYS A 85 -28.02 -7.98 11.54
CA LYS A 85 -28.53 -6.83 10.81
C LYS A 85 -29.13 -7.32 9.50
N LYS A 86 -30.31 -6.84 9.15
CA LYS A 86 -30.91 -7.06 7.85
C LYS A 86 -30.06 -6.38 6.76
N ALA A 87 -30.38 -6.65 5.51
CA ALA A 87 -29.63 -6.11 4.36
C ALA A 87 -29.66 -4.57 4.27
N ALA A 88 -30.75 -3.91 4.66
CA ALA A 88 -30.95 -2.48 4.49
C ALA A 88 -29.82 -1.59 5.09
N PRO A 89 -29.38 -1.74 6.36
CA PRO A 89 -28.27 -0.95 6.90
C PRO A 89 -26.94 -1.10 6.14
N PHE A 90 -26.70 -2.26 5.51
CA PHE A 90 -25.52 -2.47 4.68
C PHE A 90 -25.62 -1.69 3.38
N LEU A 91 -26.80 -1.71 2.74
CA LEU A 91 -27.05 -0.94 1.54
C LEU A 91 -26.92 0.57 1.78
N ASP A 92 -27.47 1.05 2.90
CA ASP A 92 -27.35 2.47 3.30
C ASP A 92 -25.88 2.84 3.53
N SER A 93 -25.09 1.96 4.15
CA SER A 93 -23.65 2.18 4.34
C SER A 93 -22.89 2.23 3.00
N LEU A 94 -23.19 1.33 2.05
CA LEU A 94 -22.59 1.32 0.73
C LEU A 94 -22.97 2.59 -0.06
N LYS A 95 -24.25 2.97 -0.02
CA LYS A 95 -24.76 4.18 -0.65
C LYS A 95 -24.09 5.42 -0.07
N ALA A 96 -24.05 5.55 1.26
CA ALA A 96 -23.38 6.64 1.94
C ALA A 96 -21.91 6.74 1.56
N SER A 97 -21.17 5.61 1.53
CA SER A 97 -19.76 5.58 1.13
C SER A 97 -19.55 6.07 -0.31
N LYS A 98 -20.50 5.77 -1.21
CA LYS A 98 -20.45 6.23 -2.60
C LYS A 98 -20.79 7.71 -2.76
N GLU A 99 -21.81 8.18 -2.05
CA GLU A 99 -22.29 9.58 -2.12
C GLU A 99 -21.36 10.56 -1.40
N THR A 100 -20.85 10.20 -0.25
CA THR A 100 -19.94 11.06 0.54
C THR A 100 -18.50 11.04 0.01
N GLN A 101 -18.18 10.17 -0.94
CA GLN A 101 -16.83 9.99 -1.50
C GLN A 101 -15.76 9.68 -0.44
N ASN A 102 -16.18 9.21 0.73
CA ASN A 102 -15.27 8.86 1.81
C ASN A 102 -14.68 7.46 1.59
N PRO A 103 -13.35 7.33 1.72
CA PRO A 103 -12.72 6.03 1.64
C PRO A 103 -13.11 5.15 2.84
N VAL A 104 -13.33 3.89 2.56
CA VAL A 104 -13.74 2.88 3.54
C VAL A 104 -12.57 1.92 3.81
N ARG A 105 -12.38 1.54 5.06
CA ARG A 105 -11.36 0.55 5.41
C ARG A 105 -11.90 -0.85 5.14
N PHE A 106 -11.17 -1.60 4.33
CA PHE A 106 -11.47 -2.99 4.03
C PHE A 106 -10.46 -3.88 4.74
N ILE A 107 -10.97 -4.81 5.56
CA ILE A 107 -10.14 -5.72 6.34
C ILE A 107 -10.61 -7.15 6.09
N VAL A 108 -9.66 -8.05 5.80
CA VAL A 108 -9.90 -9.48 5.74
C VAL A 108 -8.96 -10.18 6.70
N THR A 109 -9.52 -10.82 7.71
CA THR A 109 -8.79 -11.65 8.66
C THR A 109 -8.95 -13.11 8.29
N ARG A 110 -7.85 -13.84 8.20
CA ARG A 110 -7.81 -15.25 7.84
C ARG A 110 -7.24 -16.04 9.01
N MET A 111 -8.00 -17.03 9.45
CA MET A 111 -7.60 -17.90 10.55
C MET A 111 -7.34 -19.31 10.04
N GLY A 112 -6.20 -19.88 10.41
CA GLY A 112 -5.84 -21.27 10.14
C GLY A 112 -6.68 -22.27 10.93
N PHE A 113 -6.45 -23.56 10.72
CA PHE A 113 -7.11 -24.63 11.49
C PHE A 113 -6.64 -24.67 12.94
N ASP A 114 -5.40 -24.27 13.19
CA ASP A 114 -4.77 -24.11 14.51
C ASP A 114 -5.13 -22.82 15.22
N TYR A 115 -6.09 -22.07 14.66
CA TYR A 115 -6.49 -20.73 15.09
C TYR A 115 -5.37 -19.68 15.01
N SER A 116 -4.26 -19.98 14.39
CA SER A 116 -3.25 -18.97 14.06
C SER A 116 -3.79 -17.99 13.04
N GLN A 117 -3.39 -16.74 13.17
CA GLN A 117 -3.70 -15.73 12.18
C GLN A 117 -2.71 -15.90 11.02
N LEU A 118 -3.25 -16.11 9.84
CA LEU A 118 -2.48 -16.13 8.59
C LEU A 118 -2.14 -14.69 8.18
N TRP A 119 -2.16 -14.39 6.89
CA TRP A 119 -1.95 -13.02 6.41
C TRP A 119 -3.26 -12.21 6.45
N ASN A 120 -3.15 -10.93 6.75
CA ASN A 120 -4.27 -9.99 6.74
C ASN A 120 -4.25 -9.11 5.50
N THR A 121 -5.45 -8.77 5.02
CA THR A 121 -5.64 -7.66 4.10
C THR A 121 -6.20 -6.50 4.91
N ASN A 122 -5.50 -5.37 4.94
CA ASN A 122 -5.96 -4.15 5.60
C ASN A 122 -5.65 -2.98 4.68
N MET A 123 -6.65 -2.47 4.00
CA MET A 123 -6.48 -1.47 2.97
C MET A 123 -7.59 -0.43 3.02
N LEU A 124 -7.22 0.83 2.82
CA LEU A 124 -8.17 1.90 2.61
C LEU A 124 -8.61 1.88 1.14
N CYS A 125 -9.91 1.81 0.90
CA CYS A 125 -10.49 1.63 -0.42
C CYS A 125 -11.63 2.61 -0.68
N THR A 126 -11.89 2.87 -1.94
CA THR A 126 -13.13 3.48 -2.42
C THR A 126 -14.02 2.41 -3.04
N VAL A 127 -15.32 2.58 -2.91
CA VAL A 127 -16.31 1.73 -3.60
C VAL A 127 -16.43 2.24 -5.03
N GLU A 128 -15.85 1.51 -5.98
CA GLU A 128 -15.93 1.88 -7.41
C GLU A 128 -17.32 1.59 -7.96
N ASN A 129 -17.74 0.33 -7.86
CA ASN A 129 -19.03 -0.13 -8.34
C ASN A 129 -19.58 -1.18 -7.38
N TYR A 130 -20.89 -1.23 -7.27
CA TYR A 130 -21.59 -2.35 -6.69
C TYR A 130 -22.89 -2.60 -7.45
N THR A 131 -23.30 -3.86 -7.51
CA THR A 131 -24.55 -4.30 -8.15
C THR A 131 -25.34 -5.10 -7.13
N ILE A 132 -26.62 -4.80 -7.02
CA ILE A 132 -27.56 -5.50 -6.15
C ILE A 132 -28.33 -6.48 -7.02
N GLY A 133 -28.18 -7.76 -6.74
CA GLY A 133 -28.93 -8.84 -7.38
C GLY A 133 -30.03 -9.34 -6.45
N GLU A 134 -31.24 -9.36 -6.93
CA GLU A 134 -32.41 -9.93 -6.26
C GLU A 134 -32.87 -11.14 -7.05
N ASP A 135 -33.05 -12.27 -6.38
CA ASP A 135 -33.58 -13.50 -7.00
C ASP A 135 -34.67 -14.09 -6.13
N ALA A 136 -35.89 -14.11 -6.65
CA ALA A 136 -37.06 -14.62 -5.95
C ALA A 136 -36.91 -16.10 -5.51
N ARG A 137 -36.03 -16.87 -6.16
CA ARG A 137 -35.69 -18.26 -5.76
C ARG A 137 -34.92 -18.33 -4.45
N ASN A 138 -34.19 -17.27 -4.11
CA ASN A 138 -33.44 -17.16 -2.88
C ASN A 138 -34.21 -16.42 -1.77
N GLY A 139 -35.52 -16.24 -1.95
CA GLY A 139 -36.36 -15.49 -1.02
C GLY A 139 -36.08 -13.98 -1.06
N ASN A 140 -35.90 -13.38 0.13
CA ASN A 140 -35.68 -11.95 0.25
C ASN A 140 -34.18 -11.58 0.45
N ASP A 141 -33.27 -12.52 0.22
CA ASP A 141 -31.84 -12.30 0.39
C ASP A 141 -31.25 -11.61 -0.85
N LEU A 142 -30.26 -10.76 -0.59
CA LEU A 142 -29.62 -9.97 -1.65
C LEU A 142 -28.22 -10.52 -1.94
N ASN A 143 -27.89 -10.61 -3.21
CA ASN A 143 -26.53 -10.89 -3.66
C ASN A 143 -25.87 -9.60 -4.15
N ILE A 144 -24.77 -9.22 -3.52
CA ILE A 144 -24.06 -7.98 -3.83
C ILE A 144 -22.74 -8.31 -4.50
N SER A 145 -22.55 -7.81 -5.71
CA SER A 145 -21.25 -7.79 -6.38
C SER A 145 -20.60 -6.43 -6.17
N ILE A 146 -19.39 -6.40 -5.62
CA ILE A 146 -18.69 -5.16 -5.30
C ILE A 146 -17.28 -5.12 -5.89
N VAL A 147 -16.89 -3.94 -6.34
CA VAL A 147 -15.52 -3.63 -6.78
C VAL A 147 -14.98 -2.50 -5.92
N LEU A 148 -13.91 -2.79 -5.20
CA LEU A 148 -13.18 -1.85 -4.37
C LEU A 148 -11.85 -1.49 -5.03
N LYS A 149 -11.44 -0.24 -4.91
CA LYS A 149 -10.15 0.24 -5.40
C LYS A 149 -9.36 0.88 -4.28
N GLN A 150 -8.09 0.56 -4.23
CA GLN A 150 -7.19 1.14 -3.22
C GLN A 150 -7.24 2.66 -3.26
N TYR A 151 -7.41 3.27 -2.09
CA TYR A 151 -7.31 4.71 -1.91
C TYR A 151 -5.95 5.05 -1.29
N LYS A 152 -5.29 6.05 -1.86
CA LYS A 152 -4.09 6.66 -1.31
C LYS A 152 -4.35 8.13 -1.10
N PHE A 153 -4.03 8.64 0.07
CA PHE A 153 -4.13 10.07 0.32
C PHE A 153 -3.25 10.83 -0.68
N PHE A 154 -3.80 11.85 -1.24
CA PHE A 154 -3.09 12.77 -2.13
C PHE A 154 -3.47 14.19 -1.77
N GLY A 155 -2.57 15.10 -1.96
CA GLY A 155 -2.78 16.52 -1.69
C GLY A 155 -1.67 17.36 -2.33
N THR A 156 -1.84 18.66 -2.33
CA THR A 156 -0.77 19.61 -2.62
C THR A 156 0.28 19.50 -1.51
N LYS A 157 1.54 19.42 -1.90
CA LYS A 157 2.63 19.40 -0.93
C LYS A 157 2.76 20.77 -0.29
N GLU A 158 2.85 20.81 1.03
CA GLU A 158 3.16 22.01 1.76
C GLU A 158 4.61 22.42 1.49
N VAL A 159 4.83 23.71 1.27
CA VAL A 159 6.14 24.29 1.05
C VAL A 159 6.47 25.14 2.26
N GLU A 160 7.59 24.86 2.89
CA GLU A 160 8.15 25.70 3.96
C GLU A 160 9.08 26.74 3.34
N VAL A 161 8.92 27.98 3.76
CA VAL A 161 9.82 29.07 3.41
C VAL A 161 10.86 29.12 4.52
N THR A 162 12.11 28.79 4.20
CA THR A 162 13.23 28.94 5.13
C THR A 162 13.98 30.21 4.76
N LYS A 163 14.09 31.15 5.71
CA LYS A 163 14.92 32.34 5.55
C LYS A 163 16.34 31.99 5.95
N ASN A 164 17.26 32.15 5.02
CA ASN A 164 18.69 32.01 5.29
C ASN A 164 19.21 33.27 6.03
N GLU A 165 20.36 33.12 6.67
CA GLU A 165 21.02 34.24 7.36
C GLU A 165 21.35 35.40 6.42
N ASP A 166 21.48 35.14 5.13
CA ASP A 166 21.72 36.13 4.05
C ASP A 166 20.45 36.87 3.59
N GLY A 167 19.29 36.63 4.24
CA GLY A 167 18.02 37.26 3.87
C GLY A 167 17.34 36.64 2.63
N THR A 168 17.94 35.62 2.01
CA THR A 168 17.32 34.89 0.89
C THR A 168 16.30 33.88 1.38
N GLU A 169 15.13 33.82 0.73
CA GLU A 169 14.11 32.85 1.02
C GLU A 169 14.30 31.61 0.14
N THR A 170 14.48 30.45 0.76
CA THR A 170 14.49 29.17 0.06
C THR A 170 13.19 28.42 0.29
N LEU A 171 12.55 28.00 -0.79
CA LEU A 171 11.33 27.19 -0.77
C LEU A 171 11.72 25.71 -0.68
N ARG A 172 11.38 25.06 0.41
CA ARG A 172 11.59 23.61 0.60
C ARG A 172 10.26 22.89 0.72
N VAL A 173 10.08 21.83 -0.06
CA VAL A 173 8.91 20.96 0.09
C VAL A 173 9.05 20.17 1.39
N LYS A 174 8.08 20.31 2.31
CA LYS A 174 8.08 19.69 3.63
C LYS A 174 8.22 18.16 3.57
N GLU A 175 7.52 17.57 2.61
CA GLU A 175 7.62 16.13 2.30
C GLU A 175 7.91 15.96 0.82
N PRO A 176 9.15 15.71 0.42
CA PRO A 176 9.45 15.45 -0.98
C PRO A 176 8.66 14.22 -1.46
N ARG A 177 8.27 14.21 -2.72
CA ARG A 177 7.66 13.03 -3.32
C ARG A 177 8.66 11.88 -3.21
N TYR A 178 8.17 10.72 -2.76
CA TYR A 178 8.95 9.49 -2.85
C TYR A 178 9.22 9.23 -4.34
N THR A 179 10.40 9.53 -4.77
CA THR A 179 10.96 8.99 -5.99
C THR A 179 11.58 7.66 -5.58
N PRO A 180 11.23 6.54 -6.20
CA PRO A 180 11.95 5.28 -6.01
C PRO A 180 13.29 5.40 -6.75
N THR A 181 14.10 6.33 -6.34
CA THR A 181 15.52 6.35 -6.67
C THR A 181 16.12 5.23 -5.83
N THR A 182 16.88 4.37 -6.44
CA THR A 182 17.70 3.40 -5.73
C THR A 182 18.40 4.18 -4.62
N GLN A 183 18.06 3.87 -3.36
CA GLN A 183 18.64 4.62 -2.25
C GLN A 183 20.14 4.41 -2.34
N VAL A 184 20.86 5.49 -2.57
CA VAL A 184 22.32 5.46 -2.48
C VAL A 184 22.64 5.03 -1.05
N PRO A 185 23.35 3.93 -0.84
CA PRO A 185 23.66 3.49 0.50
C PRO A 185 24.45 4.59 1.21
N ALA A 186 24.11 4.89 2.46
CA ALA A 186 24.76 5.94 3.23
C ALA A 186 26.29 5.71 3.39
N MET A 187 26.72 4.46 3.23
CA MET A 187 28.14 4.06 3.28
C MET A 187 28.43 3.00 2.24
N MET A 188 29.58 3.05 1.62
CA MET A 188 30.07 2.05 0.67
C MET A 188 31.47 1.57 1.07
N LYS A 189 31.62 0.24 1.20
CA LYS A 189 32.95 -0.36 1.42
C LYS A 189 33.63 -0.64 0.08
N ILE A 190 34.82 -0.14 -0.11
CA ILE A 190 35.59 -0.38 -1.32
C ILE A 190 36.25 -1.76 -1.26
N THR A 191 35.83 -2.65 -2.15
CA THR A 191 36.36 -4.02 -2.23
C THR A 191 37.50 -4.14 -3.24
N ASN A 192 37.56 -3.28 -4.23
CA ASN A 192 38.54 -3.27 -5.31
C ASN A 192 39.51 -2.08 -5.18
N GLN A 193 40.63 -2.12 -5.92
CA GLN A 193 41.55 -0.99 -6.00
C GLN A 193 40.96 0.09 -6.92
N LEU A 194 40.06 0.90 -6.37
CA LEU A 194 39.40 2.02 -7.05
C LEU A 194 39.80 3.32 -6.35
N SER A 195 39.85 4.40 -7.11
CA SER A 195 39.89 5.75 -6.54
C SER A 195 38.52 6.19 -6.06
N VAL A 196 38.42 7.21 -5.20
CA VAL A 196 37.12 7.77 -4.76
C VAL A 196 36.28 8.20 -5.96
N LEU A 197 36.92 8.80 -6.98
CA LEU A 197 36.26 9.21 -8.21
C LEU A 197 35.63 8.03 -8.97
N GLU A 198 36.38 6.92 -9.11
CA GLU A 198 35.89 5.71 -9.78
C GLU A 198 34.79 5.03 -8.97
N ALA A 199 34.91 5.01 -7.65
CA ALA A 199 33.90 4.48 -6.75
C ALA A 199 32.59 5.28 -6.85
N CYS A 200 32.66 6.61 -6.85
CA CYS A 200 31.45 7.45 -6.99
C CYS A 200 30.79 7.32 -8.37
N LYS A 201 31.57 7.09 -9.45
CA LYS A 201 31.01 6.80 -10.79
C LYS A 201 30.31 5.45 -10.87
N GLY A 202 30.73 4.48 -10.08
CA GLY A 202 30.12 3.15 -10.03
C GLY A 202 28.84 3.10 -9.20
N VAL A 203 28.53 4.12 -8.41
CA VAL A 203 27.25 4.25 -7.72
C VAL A 203 26.21 4.77 -8.70
N ILE A 204 25.06 4.09 -8.73
CA ILE A 204 23.95 4.36 -9.65
C ILE A 204 23.63 5.85 -9.70
N ASP A 205 23.54 6.39 -10.93
CA ASP A 205 23.22 7.78 -11.34
C ASP A 205 24.33 8.81 -11.41
N GLY A 206 25.59 8.49 -11.11
CA GLY A 206 26.73 9.36 -11.48
C GLY A 206 26.75 10.78 -10.88
N ASN A 207 25.84 11.11 -9.99
CA ASN A 207 25.58 12.47 -9.51
C ASN A 207 26.13 12.73 -8.10
N LEU A 208 26.94 11.81 -7.56
CA LEU A 208 27.62 11.99 -6.29
C LEU A 208 28.82 12.91 -6.48
N ASP A 209 28.86 14.01 -5.73
CA ASP A 209 30.05 14.87 -5.69
C ASP A 209 31.19 14.14 -4.97
N TRP A 210 32.11 13.59 -5.75
CA TRP A 210 33.24 12.84 -5.22
C TRP A 210 34.15 13.70 -4.29
N ARG A 211 34.10 15.03 -4.40
CA ARG A 211 34.84 15.94 -3.50
C ARG A 211 34.20 15.95 -2.12
N ALA A 212 32.85 16.02 -2.06
CA ALA A 212 32.12 15.97 -0.82
C ALA A 212 32.31 14.61 -0.13
N VAL A 213 32.26 13.52 -0.92
CA VAL A 213 32.50 12.15 -0.42
C VAL A 213 33.93 11.98 0.11
N ALA A 214 34.94 12.49 -0.58
CA ALA A 214 36.33 12.45 -0.14
C ALA A 214 36.54 13.22 1.18
N ASN A 215 35.98 14.41 1.30
CA ASN A 215 36.05 15.21 2.51
C ASN A 215 35.34 14.55 3.69
N ALA A 216 34.12 14.04 3.49
CA ALA A 216 33.32 13.35 4.52
C ALA A 216 33.95 12.05 4.98
N SER A 217 34.77 11.42 4.11
CA SER A 217 35.45 10.15 4.38
C SER A 217 36.89 10.33 4.87
N GLY A 218 37.39 11.58 4.95
CA GLY A 218 38.77 11.87 5.39
C GLY A 218 39.84 11.41 4.42
N VAL A 219 39.54 11.30 3.13
CA VAL A 219 40.48 10.86 2.10
C VAL A 219 41.25 12.07 1.58
N THR A 220 42.55 12.13 1.87
CA THR A 220 43.43 13.26 1.52
C THR A 220 43.72 13.32 0.03
N ASN A 221 43.85 12.18 -0.64
CA ASN A 221 44.10 12.11 -2.08
C ASN A 221 43.01 11.27 -2.78
N PRO A 222 41.97 11.90 -3.35
CA PRO A 222 40.81 11.18 -3.94
C PRO A 222 41.14 10.43 -5.23
N LEU A 223 42.29 10.64 -5.82
CA LEU A 223 42.77 9.95 -7.04
C LEU A 223 43.66 8.74 -6.74
N GLU A 224 44.02 8.54 -5.49
CA GLU A 224 44.80 7.38 -5.06
C GLU A 224 44.01 6.08 -5.24
N LYS A 225 44.63 5.12 -5.92
CA LYS A 225 43.99 3.82 -6.22
C LYS A 225 44.11 2.79 -5.08
N ASN A 226 44.67 3.15 -3.96
CA ASN A 226 44.98 2.23 -2.86
C ASN A 226 44.02 2.36 -1.66
N ILE A 227 42.76 2.66 -1.90
CA ILE A 227 41.74 2.83 -0.85
C ILE A 227 40.93 1.55 -0.58
N LYS A 228 41.46 0.39 -0.99
CA LYS A 228 40.81 -0.92 -0.74
C LYS A 228 40.57 -1.15 0.75
N GLY A 229 39.35 -1.50 1.09
CA GLY A 229 38.94 -1.77 2.46
C GLY A 229 38.43 -0.54 3.23
N GLN A 230 38.62 0.68 2.71
CA GLN A 230 38.06 1.87 3.31
C GLN A 230 36.53 1.94 3.12
N VAL A 231 35.86 2.56 4.07
CA VAL A 231 34.43 2.82 4.03
C VAL A 231 34.23 4.29 3.68
N LEU A 232 33.63 4.55 2.51
CA LEU A 232 33.28 5.90 2.08
C LEU A 232 31.90 6.27 2.62
N LYS A 233 31.76 7.47 3.15
CA LYS A 233 30.47 8.08 3.50
C LYS A 233 29.94 8.78 2.26
N LEU A 234 28.83 8.29 1.73
CA LEU A 234 28.17 8.87 0.57
C LEU A 234 27.25 10.00 1.05
N VAL A 235 27.56 11.21 0.66
CA VAL A 235 26.88 12.45 1.08
C VAL A 235 26.18 13.08 -0.11
#